data_2f7b4e37bbfb3834718db17922e7403b
#
_entry.id   2f7b4e37bbfb3834718db17922e7403b
#
_cell.length_a   1.000
_cell.length_b   1.000
_cell.length_c   1.000
_cell.angle_alpha   90.00
_cell.angle_beta   90.00
_cell.angle_gamma   90.00
#
_symmetry.space_group_name_H-M   'P 1'
#
loop_
_entity.id
_entity.type
_entity.pdbx_description
1 polymer ?
#
loop_
_entity_poly.entity_id
_entity_poly.type
_entity_poly.pdbx_seq_one_letter_code
_entity_poly.pdbx_strand_id
1 'polypeptide(L)'
;MPEPTNGVVEIFTDGACSPNPGPGGWGAILLYGSHRKEIYGSEPATTNNRMEIMAAIQGLESLTRPSAVHVHTDSEYLRKGITQWLPGWKRNGWKTADKKPVKNADLWARLDSAARGHTVRWFWVKGHAGHPENERADELACRGSAEAAARAAGGRVPRLSGPDAGLARQPGPPAWPADTGPIGQIPIFRNKANKARESLGGFTGR
;
A
#
# COMPACT_ATOMS: atom_id res chain seq x y z
N MET A 1 1.99 -11.07 -21.14
CA MET A 1 1.08 -9.98 -20.80
C MET A 1 0.06 -10.54 -19.83
N PRO A 2 -0.02 -10.05 -18.57
CA PRO A 2 -1.15 -10.43 -17.72
C PRO A 2 -2.42 -9.90 -18.36
N GLU A 3 -3.44 -10.76 -18.41
CA GLU A 3 -4.79 -10.39 -18.87
C GLU A 3 -5.29 -9.19 -18.05
N PRO A 4 -5.93 -8.18 -18.69
CA PRO A 4 -6.49 -7.05 -17.96
C PRO A 4 -7.55 -7.57 -16.99
N THR A 5 -7.29 -7.45 -15.70
CA THR A 5 -8.23 -7.79 -14.63
C THR A 5 -9.40 -6.81 -14.68
N ASN A 6 -10.47 -7.21 -15.37
CA ASN A 6 -11.65 -6.38 -15.61
C ASN A 6 -12.26 -5.98 -14.24
N GLY A 7 -12.14 -4.71 -13.86
CA GLY A 7 -12.75 -4.15 -12.65
C GLY A 7 -11.89 -4.16 -11.38
N VAL A 8 -10.62 -4.59 -11.43
CA VAL A 8 -9.70 -4.57 -10.29
C VAL A 8 -8.59 -3.56 -10.52
N VAL A 9 -8.25 -2.78 -9.50
CA VAL A 9 -7.08 -1.90 -9.51
C VAL A 9 -5.86 -2.68 -9.02
N GLU A 10 -4.82 -2.76 -9.83
CA GLU A 10 -3.52 -3.31 -9.42
C GLU A 10 -2.64 -2.16 -8.92
N ILE A 11 -2.05 -2.30 -7.73
CA ILE A 11 -1.13 -1.32 -7.14
C ILE A 11 0.18 -2.01 -6.83
N PHE A 12 1.29 -1.52 -7.39
CA PHE A 12 2.65 -1.97 -7.11
C PHE A 12 3.33 -0.91 -6.28
N THR A 13 3.97 -1.31 -5.17
CA THR A 13 4.50 -0.37 -4.17
C THR A 13 5.91 -0.73 -3.77
N ASP A 14 6.75 0.31 -3.58
CA ASP A 14 8.09 0.16 -3.03
C ASP A 14 8.49 1.38 -2.20
N GLY A 15 9.49 1.19 -1.32
CA GLY A 15 10.04 2.22 -0.47
C GLY A 15 11.56 2.17 -0.42
N ALA A 16 12.22 3.32 -0.47
CA ALA A 16 13.67 3.46 -0.41
C ALA A 16 14.10 4.45 0.68
N CYS A 17 15.20 4.15 1.37
CA CYS A 17 15.79 5.05 2.34
C CYS A 17 17.32 4.83 2.38
N SER A 18 18.09 5.86 2.04
CA SER A 18 19.55 5.76 2.07
C SER A 18 20.19 7.10 2.49
N PRO A 19 21.01 7.12 3.57
CA PRO A 19 21.19 6.02 4.54
C PRO A 19 19.91 5.67 5.27
N ASN A 20 19.84 4.50 5.93
CA ASN A 20 18.67 4.07 6.70
C ASN A 20 19.01 3.98 8.21
N PRO A 21 18.50 4.86 9.09
CA PRO A 21 17.56 5.95 8.82
C PRO A 21 18.19 7.15 8.09
N GLY A 22 17.34 7.93 7.39
CA GLY A 22 17.77 9.12 6.65
C GLY A 22 16.74 9.62 5.66
N PRO A 23 17.14 10.34 4.61
CA PRO A 23 16.26 10.74 3.53
C PRO A 23 15.67 9.51 2.84
N GLY A 24 14.38 9.50 2.61
CA GLY A 24 13.69 8.38 1.97
C GLY A 24 12.66 8.82 0.96
N GLY A 25 12.22 7.87 0.15
CA GLY A 25 11.19 8.03 -0.84
C GLY A 25 10.30 6.81 -0.94
N TRP A 26 9.14 6.99 -1.51
CA TRP A 26 8.17 5.94 -1.80
C TRP A 26 7.66 6.09 -3.22
N GLY A 27 7.31 4.96 -3.85
CA GLY A 27 6.73 4.92 -5.19
C GLY A 27 5.55 3.97 -5.26
N ALA A 28 4.56 4.31 -6.08
CA ALA A 28 3.45 3.42 -6.38
C ALA A 28 2.99 3.57 -7.83
N ILE A 29 2.69 2.43 -8.45
CA ILE A 29 2.12 2.31 -9.79
C ILE A 29 0.71 1.80 -9.64
N LEU A 30 -0.25 2.48 -10.23
CA LEU A 30 -1.65 2.04 -10.26
C LEU A 30 -2.05 1.70 -11.70
N LEU A 31 -2.62 0.53 -11.88
CA LEU A 31 -3.13 0.04 -13.16
C LEU A 31 -4.63 -0.28 -13.05
N TYR A 32 -5.40 0.17 -14.03
CA TYR A 32 -6.82 -0.18 -14.17
C TYR A 32 -7.20 -0.27 -15.65
N GLY A 33 -7.40 -1.46 -16.17
CA GLY A 33 -7.57 -1.66 -17.61
C GLY A 33 -6.38 -1.11 -18.39
N SER A 34 -6.59 -0.16 -19.29
CA SER A 34 -5.53 0.54 -20.03
C SER A 34 -4.97 1.77 -19.33
N HIS A 35 -5.51 2.15 -18.17
CA HIS A 35 -5.07 3.33 -17.43
C HIS A 35 -3.89 3.00 -16.53
N ARG A 36 -2.86 3.84 -16.59
CA ARG A 36 -1.68 3.78 -15.73
C ARG A 36 -1.46 5.11 -15.03
N LYS A 37 -1.20 5.07 -13.73
CA LYS A 37 -0.84 6.23 -12.93
C LYS A 37 0.38 5.91 -12.09
N GLU A 38 1.36 6.79 -12.10
CA GLU A 38 2.56 6.71 -11.29
C GLU A 38 2.53 7.84 -10.25
N ILE A 39 2.81 7.49 -9.01
CA ILE A 39 2.92 8.46 -7.92
C ILE A 39 4.15 8.15 -7.09
N TYR A 40 4.80 9.18 -6.58
CA TYR A 40 5.93 9.04 -5.66
C TYR A 40 5.99 10.25 -4.72
N GLY A 41 6.76 10.12 -3.67
CA GLY A 41 7.03 11.21 -2.75
C GLY A 41 8.28 10.96 -1.92
N SER A 42 8.60 11.89 -1.05
CA SER A 42 9.85 11.91 -0.30
C SER A 42 9.67 12.41 1.11
N GLU A 43 10.50 11.90 2.03
CA GLU A 43 10.58 12.29 3.43
C GLU A 43 12.02 12.64 3.79
N PRO A 44 12.29 13.78 4.48
CA PRO A 44 13.65 14.21 4.78
C PRO A 44 14.35 13.34 5.82
N ALA A 45 13.60 12.70 6.71
CA ALA A 45 14.11 11.83 7.78
C ALA A 45 13.12 10.71 8.06
N THR A 46 13.47 9.50 7.67
CA THR A 46 12.58 8.34 7.74
C THR A 46 13.37 7.02 7.84
N THR A 47 12.68 5.91 7.61
CA THR A 47 13.28 4.57 7.47
C THR A 47 12.68 3.85 6.28
N ASN A 48 13.39 2.84 5.75
CA ASN A 48 12.88 2.02 4.65
C ASN A 48 11.49 1.47 4.94
N ASN A 49 11.31 0.84 6.11
CA ASN A 49 10.01 0.28 6.51
C ASN A 49 8.87 1.31 6.52
N ARG A 50 9.15 2.57 6.89
CA ARG A 50 8.14 3.65 6.84
C ARG A 50 7.77 3.99 5.41
N MET A 51 8.74 4.01 4.51
CA MET A 51 8.51 4.32 3.09
C MET A 51 7.72 3.22 2.39
N GLU A 52 7.98 1.95 2.71
CA GLU A 52 7.20 0.81 2.21
C GLU A 52 5.73 0.89 2.63
N ILE A 53 5.46 1.19 3.91
CA ILE A 53 4.07 1.40 4.37
C ILE A 53 3.45 2.63 3.69
N MET A 54 4.21 3.72 3.57
CA MET A 54 3.75 4.98 2.96
C MET A 54 3.37 4.77 1.49
N ALA A 55 4.13 4.00 0.73
CA ALA A 55 3.80 3.65 -0.66
C ALA A 55 2.41 3.00 -0.78
N ALA A 56 2.14 2.01 0.07
CA ALA A 56 0.84 1.34 0.10
C ALA A 56 -0.31 2.28 0.52
N ILE A 57 -0.08 3.13 1.53
CA ILE A 57 -1.05 4.13 1.97
C ILE A 57 -1.40 5.08 0.82
N GLN A 58 -0.39 5.69 0.20
CA GLN A 58 -0.58 6.67 -0.86
C GLN A 58 -1.23 6.06 -2.10
N GLY A 59 -0.89 4.82 -2.44
CA GLY A 59 -1.56 4.07 -3.48
C GLY A 59 -3.06 3.92 -3.21
N LEU A 60 -3.44 3.46 -2.03
CA LEU A 60 -4.86 3.29 -1.64
C LEU A 60 -5.60 4.62 -1.52
N GLU A 61 -5.01 5.62 -0.86
CA GLU A 61 -5.62 6.95 -0.67
C GLU A 61 -5.78 7.74 -2.00
N SER A 62 -5.04 7.36 -3.04
CA SER A 62 -5.19 7.97 -4.37
C SER A 62 -6.44 7.52 -5.12
N LEU A 63 -7.15 6.51 -4.62
CA LEU A 63 -8.40 6.01 -5.17
C LEU A 63 -9.56 6.85 -4.62
N THR A 64 -10.40 7.36 -5.51
CA THR A 64 -11.48 8.30 -5.16
C THR A 64 -12.81 7.62 -4.83
N ARG A 65 -12.90 6.30 -5.03
CA ARG A 65 -14.11 5.50 -4.79
C ARG A 65 -13.77 4.10 -4.27
N PRO A 66 -14.70 3.43 -3.56
CA PRO A 66 -14.54 2.03 -3.18
C PRO A 66 -14.23 1.15 -4.39
N SER A 67 -13.19 0.33 -4.28
CA SER A 67 -12.69 -0.48 -5.39
C SER A 67 -12.23 -1.84 -4.90
N ALA A 68 -12.24 -2.84 -5.79
CA ALA A 68 -11.45 -4.06 -5.60
C ALA A 68 -9.99 -3.73 -5.95
N VAL A 69 -9.08 -4.04 -5.06
CA VAL A 69 -7.66 -3.63 -5.17
C VAL A 69 -6.75 -4.81 -4.88
N HIS A 70 -5.78 -5.02 -5.76
CA HIS A 70 -4.65 -5.92 -5.54
C HIS A 70 -3.40 -5.08 -5.26
N VAL A 71 -2.84 -5.20 -4.08
CA VAL A 71 -1.59 -4.52 -3.71
C VAL A 71 -0.44 -5.52 -3.78
N HIS A 72 0.54 -5.20 -4.62
CA HIS A 72 1.76 -5.97 -4.84
C HIS A 72 2.92 -5.27 -4.14
N THR A 73 3.64 -6.01 -3.31
CA THR A 73 4.81 -5.52 -2.58
C THR A 73 5.81 -6.66 -2.37
N ASP A 74 7.10 -6.35 -2.34
CA ASP A 74 8.15 -7.27 -1.93
C ASP A 74 8.58 -7.09 -0.48
N SER A 75 8.01 -6.09 0.21
CA SER A 75 8.29 -5.81 1.61
C SER A 75 7.81 -6.91 2.55
N GLU A 76 8.75 -7.67 3.10
CA GLU A 76 8.45 -8.64 4.16
C GLU A 76 7.87 -7.99 5.42
N TYR A 77 8.30 -6.75 5.74
CA TYR A 77 7.80 -6.02 6.89
C TYR A 77 6.32 -5.70 6.72
N LEU A 78 5.93 -5.19 5.56
CA LEU A 78 4.54 -4.89 5.23
C LEU A 78 3.69 -6.17 5.23
N ARG A 79 4.19 -7.25 4.60
CA ARG A 79 3.53 -8.55 4.56
C ARG A 79 3.25 -9.10 5.97
N LYS A 80 4.28 -9.19 6.81
CA LYS A 80 4.15 -9.69 8.19
C LYS A 80 3.22 -8.80 9.02
N GLY A 81 3.34 -7.48 8.86
CA GLY A 81 2.47 -6.52 9.54
C GLY A 81 0.99 -6.77 9.27
N ILE A 82 0.61 -6.89 8.00
CA ILE A 82 -0.78 -7.09 7.59
C ILE A 82 -1.30 -8.47 7.99
N THR A 83 -0.50 -9.54 7.74
CA THR A 83 -0.99 -10.91 7.90
C THR A 83 -0.92 -11.44 9.32
N GLN A 84 0.04 -10.96 10.12
CA GLN A 84 0.34 -11.54 11.43
C GLN A 84 0.12 -10.56 12.59
N TRP A 85 0.52 -9.30 12.44
CA TRP A 85 0.63 -8.40 13.59
C TRP A 85 -0.58 -7.47 13.75
N LEU A 86 -1.09 -6.91 12.66
CA LEU A 86 -2.14 -5.90 12.65
C LEU A 86 -3.39 -6.31 13.43
N PRO A 87 -3.93 -7.54 13.28
CA PRO A 87 -5.11 -7.96 14.04
C PRO A 87 -4.86 -7.97 15.56
N GLY A 88 -3.67 -8.36 15.98
CA GLY A 88 -3.26 -8.34 17.39
C GLY A 88 -3.11 -6.93 17.93
N TRP A 89 -2.41 -6.07 17.20
CA TRP A 89 -2.21 -4.67 17.60
C TRP A 89 -3.52 -3.89 17.74
N LYS A 90 -4.45 -4.11 16.82
CA LYS A 90 -5.78 -3.49 16.89
C LYS A 90 -6.54 -3.91 18.16
N ARG A 91 -6.52 -5.20 18.51
CA ARG A 91 -7.15 -5.69 19.74
C ARG A 91 -6.49 -5.16 21.00
N ASN A 92 -5.16 -4.95 20.97
CA ASN A 92 -4.37 -4.52 22.10
C ASN A 92 -4.20 -2.99 22.18
N GLY A 93 -5.00 -2.21 21.46
CA GLY A 93 -4.94 -0.75 21.46
C GLY A 93 -3.59 -0.20 20.97
N TRP A 94 -3.05 -0.78 19.89
CA TRP A 94 -1.77 -0.40 19.27
C TRP A 94 -0.55 -0.58 20.20
N LYS A 95 -0.61 -1.61 21.05
CA LYS A 95 0.50 -2.01 21.93
C LYS A 95 0.96 -3.43 21.60
N THR A 96 2.25 -3.65 21.79
CA THR A 96 2.87 -4.98 21.72
C THR A 96 2.42 -5.85 22.91
N ALA A 97 2.77 -7.14 22.91
CA ALA A 97 2.54 -8.04 24.06
C ALA A 97 3.14 -7.47 25.36
N ASP A 98 4.30 -6.82 25.28
CA ASP A 98 4.99 -6.17 26.39
C ASP A 98 4.40 -4.78 26.76
N LYS A 99 3.19 -4.45 26.28
CA LYS A 99 2.50 -3.17 26.53
C LYS A 99 3.24 -1.92 26.02
N LYS A 100 4.29 -2.09 25.19
CA LYS A 100 5.01 -0.98 24.56
C LYS A 100 4.25 -0.50 23.32
N PRO A 101 4.35 0.79 22.92
CA PRO A 101 3.78 1.28 21.67
C PRO A 101 4.31 0.49 20.48
N VAL A 102 3.44 0.15 19.54
CA VAL A 102 3.83 -0.48 18.27
C VAL A 102 4.69 0.47 17.45
N LYS A 103 5.82 -0.02 16.93
CA LYS A 103 6.66 0.77 16.03
C LYS A 103 5.89 1.13 14.77
N ASN A 104 5.94 2.40 14.35
CA ASN A 104 5.20 2.94 13.20
C ASN A 104 3.67 2.80 13.34
N ALA A 105 3.12 2.83 14.57
CA ALA A 105 1.69 2.70 14.81
C ALA A 105 0.86 3.75 14.04
N ASP A 106 1.41 4.96 13.86
CA ASP A 106 0.85 6.05 13.07
C ASP A 106 0.56 5.61 11.63
N LEU A 107 1.52 5.01 10.96
CA LEU A 107 1.38 4.55 9.58
C LEU A 107 0.51 3.29 9.49
N TRP A 108 0.65 2.35 10.43
CA TRP A 108 -0.18 1.16 10.45
C TRP A 108 -1.67 1.47 10.65
N ALA A 109 -1.99 2.43 11.53
CA ALA A 109 -3.36 2.88 11.73
C ALA A 109 -3.92 3.59 10.47
N ARG A 110 -3.09 4.41 9.81
CA ARG A 110 -3.45 5.07 8.57
C ARG A 110 -3.66 4.07 7.42
N LEU A 111 -2.79 3.06 7.31
CA LEU A 111 -2.94 1.98 6.32
C LEU A 111 -4.23 1.19 6.53
N ASP A 112 -4.53 0.81 7.79
CA ASP A 112 -5.79 0.12 8.12
C ASP A 112 -7.01 0.97 7.75
N SER A 113 -6.93 2.28 7.98
CA SER A 113 -8.01 3.22 7.60
C SER A 113 -8.17 3.32 6.09
N ALA A 114 -7.08 3.48 5.34
CA ALA A 114 -7.09 3.55 3.88
C ALA A 114 -7.65 2.26 3.26
N ALA A 115 -7.27 1.10 3.80
CA ALA A 115 -7.72 -0.18 3.29
C ALA A 115 -9.22 -0.45 3.53
N ARG A 116 -9.83 0.13 4.58
CA ARG A 116 -11.26 -0.09 4.90
C ARG A 116 -12.23 0.40 3.83
N GLY A 117 -11.81 1.40 3.04
CA GLY A 117 -12.62 1.94 1.95
C GLY A 117 -12.68 1.03 0.72
N HIS A 118 -11.90 -0.05 0.69
CA HIS A 118 -11.70 -0.89 -0.48
C HIS A 118 -11.77 -2.38 -0.12
N THR A 119 -11.95 -3.23 -1.14
CA THR A 119 -11.79 -4.69 -1.00
C THR A 119 -10.35 -5.04 -1.39
N VAL A 120 -9.43 -5.01 -0.43
CA VAL A 120 -7.99 -5.15 -0.67
C VAL A 120 -7.55 -6.59 -0.56
N ARG A 121 -6.79 -7.06 -1.57
CA ARG A 121 -6.01 -8.29 -1.54
C ARG A 121 -4.53 -7.94 -1.61
N TRP A 122 -3.71 -8.64 -0.83
CA TRP A 122 -2.28 -8.42 -0.75
C TRP A 122 -1.54 -9.55 -1.44
N PHE A 123 -0.63 -9.19 -2.33
CA PHE A 123 0.24 -10.11 -3.06
C PHE A 123 1.68 -9.81 -2.74
N TRP A 124 2.41 -10.84 -2.36
CA TRP A 124 3.84 -10.71 -2.19
C TRP A 124 4.53 -11.11 -3.49
N VAL A 125 5.35 -10.22 -4.03
CA VAL A 125 6.22 -10.47 -5.17
C VAL A 125 7.66 -10.63 -4.68
N LYS A 126 8.45 -11.41 -5.39
CA LYS A 126 9.88 -11.50 -5.09
C LYS A 126 10.56 -10.28 -5.69
N GLY A 127 11.24 -9.48 -4.87
CA GLY A 127 11.98 -8.31 -5.32
C GLY A 127 13.00 -8.66 -6.40
N HIS A 128 13.17 -7.77 -7.37
CA HIS A 128 14.11 -7.91 -8.50
C HIS A 128 13.96 -9.19 -9.33
N ALA A 129 12.73 -9.73 -9.43
CA ALA A 129 12.45 -10.97 -10.16
C ALA A 129 11.85 -10.73 -11.56
N GLY A 130 12.10 -9.58 -12.18
CA GLY A 130 11.62 -9.26 -13.52
C GLY A 130 10.14 -8.85 -13.59
N HIS A 131 9.61 -8.26 -12.53
CA HIS A 131 8.29 -7.62 -12.54
C HIS A 131 8.44 -6.13 -12.89
N PRO A 132 8.15 -5.71 -14.13
CA PRO A 132 8.44 -4.34 -14.61
C PRO A 132 7.81 -3.25 -13.74
N GLU A 133 6.59 -3.49 -13.23
CA GLU A 133 5.86 -2.53 -12.39
C GLU A 133 6.48 -2.40 -11.00
N ASN A 134 7.02 -3.48 -10.42
CA ASN A 134 7.72 -3.43 -9.14
C ASN A 134 9.07 -2.71 -9.27
N GLU A 135 9.81 -3.02 -10.34
CA GLU A 135 11.08 -2.32 -10.66
C GLU A 135 10.84 -0.84 -10.89
N ARG A 136 9.74 -0.48 -11.57
CA ARG A 136 9.38 0.93 -11.75
C ARG A 136 8.97 1.60 -10.45
N ALA A 137 8.29 0.91 -9.53
CA ALA A 137 7.97 1.45 -8.20
C ALA A 137 9.25 1.72 -7.39
N ASP A 138 10.25 0.82 -7.45
CA ASP A 138 11.59 1.02 -6.86
C ASP A 138 12.30 2.25 -7.43
N GLU A 139 12.32 2.41 -8.77
CA GLU A 139 12.88 3.62 -9.41
C GLU A 139 12.24 4.91 -8.89
N LEU A 140 10.92 4.93 -8.73
CA LEU A 140 10.20 6.08 -8.19
C LEU A 140 10.53 6.32 -6.71
N ALA A 141 10.64 5.27 -5.91
CA ALA A 141 11.04 5.35 -4.51
C ALA A 141 12.48 5.88 -4.37
N CYS A 142 13.41 5.37 -5.17
CA CYS A 142 14.80 5.82 -5.23
C CYS A 142 14.89 7.30 -5.66
N ARG A 143 14.10 7.71 -6.65
CA ARG A 143 13.99 9.11 -7.07
C ARG A 143 13.54 10.01 -5.92
N GLY A 144 12.47 9.63 -5.19
CA GLY A 144 11.98 10.36 -4.02
C GLY A 144 13.06 10.50 -2.95
N SER A 145 13.78 9.42 -2.65
CA SER A 145 14.89 9.42 -1.68
C SER A 145 16.03 10.37 -2.10
N ALA A 146 16.43 10.37 -3.37
CA ALA A 146 17.45 11.25 -3.90
C ALA A 146 17.03 12.74 -3.84
N GLU A 147 15.74 13.03 -4.13
CA GLU A 147 15.20 14.39 -4.01
C GLU A 147 15.21 14.88 -2.55
N ALA A 148 14.86 13.99 -1.59
CA ALA A 148 14.93 14.30 -0.15
C ALA A 148 16.37 14.61 0.29
N ALA A 149 17.34 13.80 -0.15
CA ALA A 149 18.76 13.99 0.15
C ALA A 149 19.28 15.31 -0.43
N ALA A 150 18.94 15.64 -1.68
CA ALA A 150 19.33 16.89 -2.30
C ALA A 150 18.77 18.12 -1.58
N ARG A 151 17.51 18.07 -1.14
CA ARG A 151 16.89 19.15 -0.34
C ARG A 151 17.57 19.31 1.02
N ALA A 152 17.92 18.22 1.69
CA ALA A 152 18.61 18.24 2.98
C ALA A 152 20.04 18.84 2.85
N ALA A 153 20.71 18.64 1.71
CA ALA A 153 22.02 19.22 1.42
C ALA A 153 21.97 20.71 0.96
N GLY A 154 20.80 21.35 0.98
CA GLY A 154 20.63 22.74 0.50
C GLY A 154 20.70 22.86 -1.03
N GLY A 155 20.65 21.74 -1.74
CA GLY A 155 20.70 21.68 -3.20
C GLY A 155 19.33 22.05 -3.81
N ARG A 156 19.39 22.85 -4.87
CA ARG A 156 18.23 23.07 -5.74
C ARG A 156 17.95 21.76 -6.47
N VAL A 157 16.77 21.16 -6.26
CA VAL A 157 16.38 19.97 -7.02
C VAL A 157 16.44 20.30 -8.51
N PRO A 158 17.25 19.60 -9.32
CA PRO A 158 17.27 19.81 -10.76
C PRO A 158 15.87 19.56 -11.30
N ARG A 159 15.28 20.53 -11.97
CA ARG A 159 14.11 20.26 -12.84
C ARG A 159 14.63 19.36 -13.96
N LEU A 160 14.30 18.09 -13.87
CA LEU A 160 14.56 17.20 -14.99
C LEU A 160 13.73 17.68 -16.17
N SER A 161 14.41 18.22 -17.19
CA SER A 161 13.87 18.46 -18.51
C SER A 161 13.77 17.12 -19.24
N GLY A 162 12.70 16.38 -18.96
CA GLY A 162 12.33 15.15 -19.64
C GLY A 162 10.84 15.23 -19.98
N PRO A 163 10.29 14.33 -20.82
CA PRO A 163 8.88 14.32 -21.20
C PRO A 163 7.90 14.27 -20.02
N ASP A 164 8.38 14.04 -18.80
CA ASP A 164 7.61 14.00 -17.55
C ASP A 164 7.46 15.39 -16.86
N ALA A 165 7.92 16.48 -17.46
CA ALA A 165 7.80 17.82 -16.88
C ALA A 165 6.34 18.32 -16.73
N GLY A 166 5.35 17.54 -17.17
CA GLY A 166 3.92 17.83 -17.06
C GLY A 166 3.25 17.40 -15.74
N LEU A 167 3.94 16.64 -14.87
CA LEU A 167 3.32 16.06 -13.65
C LEU A 167 3.26 17.01 -12.45
N ALA A 168 3.93 18.17 -12.48
CA ALA A 168 4.05 19.08 -11.34
C ALA A 168 2.80 19.93 -11.04
N ARG A 169 1.81 19.98 -11.89
CA ARG A 169 0.46 20.58 -11.69
C ARG A 169 -0.52 19.95 -12.65
N GLN A 170 -0.98 18.75 -12.36
CA GLN A 170 -2.20 18.29 -13.00
C GLN A 170 -3.41 18.83 -12.23
N PRO A 171 -4.45 19.35 -12.92
CA PRO A 171 -5.77 19.51 -12.32
C PRO A 171 -6.16 18.17 -11.72
N GLY A 172 -6.95 18.20 -10.65
CA GLY A 172 -7.32 16.99 -9.87
C GLY A 172 -7.60 15.78 -10.76
N PRO A 173 -7.39 14.58 -10.24
CA PRO A 173 -7.37 13.35 -11.05
C PRO A 173 -8.58 13.34 -11.99
N PRO A 174 -8.40 13.02 -13.28
CA PRO A 174 -9.56 12.77 -14.14
C PRO A 174 -10.40 11.72 -13.41
N ALA A 175 -11.68 11.98 -13.28
CA ALA A 175 -12.60 11.04 -12.68
C ALA A 175 -12.39 9.68 -13.37
N TRP A 176 -12.02 8.66 -12.62
CA TRP A 176 -11.94 7.31 -13.15
C TRP A 176 -13.27 7.00 -13.83
N PRO A 177 -13.28 6.36 -15.01
CA PRO A 177 -14.52 6.11 -15.74
C PRO A 177 -15.54 5.48 -14.80
N ALA A 178 -16.75 6.01 -14.78
CA ALA A 178 -17.84 5.43 -14.05
C ALA A 178 -18.18 4.09 -14.73
N ASP A 179 -17.74 2.99 -14.10
CA ASP A 179 -18.15 1.67 -14.52
C ASP A 179 -19.61 1.48 -14.11
N THR A 180 -20.53 1.50 -15.09
CA THR A 180 -21.96 1.28 -14.89
C THR A 180 -22.35 -0.19 -14.95
N GLY A 181 -21.38 -1.11 -14.84
CA GLY A 181 -21.61 -2.53 -14.79
C GLY A 181 -22.17 -2.98 -13.43
N PRO A 182 -23.13 -3.94 -13.39
CA PRO A 182 -23.64 -4.46 -12.14
C PRO A 182 -22.51 -5.14 -11.36
N ILE A 183 -22.37 -4.77 -10.08
CA ILE A 183 -21.42 -5.40 -9.14
C ILE A 183 -21.83 -6.86 -9.01
N GLY A 184 -21.16 -7.75 -9.73
CA GLY A 184 -21.31 -9.19 -9.58
C GLY A 184 -21.03 -9.56 -8.11
N GLN A 185 -21.96 -10.31 -7.51
CA GLN A 185 -21.86 -10.79 -6.15
C GLN A 185 -20.52 -11.53 -5.95
N ILE A 186 -19.61 -10.91 -5.25
CA ILE A 186 -18.35 -11.54 -4.83
C ILE A 186 -18.66 -12.42 -3.64
N PRO A 187 -18.35 -13.73 -3.65
CA PRO A 187 -18.59 -14.60 -2.51
C PRO A 187 -17.75 -14.10 -1.32
N ILE A 188 -18.47 -13.77 -0.24
CA ILE A 188 -17.88 -13.45 1.06
C ILE A 188 -17.23 -14.73 1.57
N PHE A 189 -15.90 -14.83 1.54
CA PHE A 189 -15.18 -15.88 2.24
C PHE A 189 -15.36 -15.69 3.74
N ARG A 190 -16.36 -16.37 4.30
CA ARG A 190 -16.50 -16.55 5.75
C ARG A 190 -15.26 -17.26 6.27
N ASN A 191 -14.54 -16.56 7.13
CA ASN A 191 -13.39 -17.08 7.85
C ASN A 191 -13.83 -18.31 8.69
N LYS A 192 -13.23 -19.49 8.40
CA LYS A 192 -13.57 -20.78 9.04
C LYS A 192 -13.22 -20.87 10.54
N ALA A 193 -12.88 -19.78 11.20
CA ALA A 193 -12.47 -19.77 12.61
C ALA A 193 -13.61 -19.68 13.63
N ASN A 194 -14.89 -19.65 13.22
CA ASN A 194 -16.00 -19.49 14.16
C ASN A 194 -16.95 -20.72 14.26
N LYS A 195 -16.53 -21.88 13.77
CA LYS A 195 -17.38 -23.09 13.81
C LYS A 195 -17.14 -24.02 15.01
N ALA A 196 -16.33 -23.61 16.00
CA ALA A 196 -16.01 -24.43 17.17
C ALA A 196 -16.66 -24.00 18.48
N ARG A 197 -17.68 -23.13 18.46
CA ARG A 197 -18.34 -22.65 19.69
C ARG A 197 -19.85 -22.91 19.79
N GLU A 198 -20.47 -23.58 18.82
CA GLU A 198 -21.91 -23.84 18.84
C GLU A 198 -22.30 -25.32 19.09
N SER A 199 -21.38 -26.21 19.49
CA SER A 199 -21.71 -27.62 19.74
C SER A 199 -21.51 -28.10 21.18
N LEU A 200 -21.52 -27.22 22.17
CA LEU A 200 -21.55 -27.60 23.59
C LEU A 200 -22.60 -26.76 24.35
N GLY A 201 -23.85 -26.93 23.99
CA GLY A 201 -24.97 -26.37 24.71
C GLY A 201 -26.19 -27.27 24.54
N GLY A 202 -26.27 -28.34 25.33
CA GLY A 202 -27.45 -29.19 25.29
C GLY A 202 -27.27 -30.46 26.09
N PHE A 203 -27.22 -30.37 27.41
CA PHE A 203 -27.60 -31.46 28.27
C PHE A 203 -28.32 -30.89 29.50
N THR A 204 -29.66 -30.80 29.37
CA THR A 204 -30.56 -30.65 30.51
C THR A 204 -31.10 -32.03 30.89
N GLY A 205 -31.15 -32.30 32.17
CA GLY A 205 -32.25 -33.14 32.62
C GLY A 205 -31.90 -34.29 33.56
N ARG A 206 -32.20 -34.10 34.74
CA ARG A 206 -32.70 -34.87 35.87
C ARG A 206 -31.76 -35.01 37.04
#